data_a6efbda9e14d1ebd77daecb934fe552f
#
_entry.id   a6efbda9e14d1ebd77daecb934fe552f
#
_cell.length_a   1.000
_cell.length_b   1.000
_cell.length_c   1.000
_cell.angle_alpha   90.00
_cell.angle_beta   90.00
_cell.angle_gamma   90.00
#
_symmetry.space_group_name_H-M   'P 1'
#
loop_
_entity.id
_entity.type
_entity.pdbx_description
1 polymer ?
#
loop_
_entity_poly.entity_id
_entity_poly.type
_entity_poly.pdbx_seq_one_letter_code
_entity_poly.pdbx_strand_id
1 'polypeptide(L)'
;MKKIWVLIAALLIPLTLSPAASAVQEVVISEPTHRLSDGVFFDDLLAIKLSPTGSLGILVYSNSKSVRSWLIDPATIEEILAMSSGYGVLDGATPTGQQIAKDWLAQFERVSKGQRIYSLTYGNPSNYWVDQLLKNELQTIKSGGKNALEQGLIRSTSESDAINGEKQPLSKSNINLIKYMQRQINLLGTVVDKNELLSYQLRISQLLNPDIDKESISYLLKDFDKSITGMRNKLRVTKSKFTITSAKEELPITLVNNFDTPVNLKLSIRAINSKVVASSVDKILLEPNSKQQVLLPIEVLASGESALLAQLTNLDNRPIGYPVNINLKLSVISPVATWITSGAAVLLFLAAIVQSVRRVRRRK
;
A
#
# COMPACT_ATOMS: atom_id res chain seq x y z
N MET A 1 0.58 49.13 89.63
CA MET A 1 -0.52 48.52 88.91
C MET A 1 -0.49 48.94 87.41
N LYS A 2 0.12 48.16 86.55
CA LYS A 2 0.25 48.44 85.11
C LYS A 2 -0.74 47.64 84.37
N LYS A 3 -1.70 48.29 83.66
CA LYS A 3 -2.72 47.65 82.79
C LYS A 3 -2.06 47.37 81.43
N ILE A 4 -1.98 46.11 81.05
CA ILE A 4 -1.55 45.68 79.72
C ILE A 4 -2.82 45.60 78.84
N TRP A 5 -2.81 46.39 77.72
CA TRP A 5 -3.78 46.32 76.68
C TRP A 5 -3.28 45.32 75.62
N VAL A 6 -4.03 44.22 75.35
CA VAL A 6 -3.79 43.26 74.28
C VAL A 6 -4.59 43.73 73.10
N LEU A 7 -3.89 44.16 72.04
CA LEU A 7 -4.49 44.48 70.75
C LEU A 7 -4.59 43.21 69.94
N ILE A 8 -5.85 42.72 69.73
CA ILE A 8 -6.11 41.61 68.78
C ILE A 8 -6.27 42.21 67.37
N ALA A 9 -5.26 42.04 66.51
CA ALA A 9 -5.34 42.38 65.08
C ALA A 9 -6.02 41.23 64.37
N ALA A 10 -7.28 41.40 63.99
CA ALA A 10 -8.01 40.46 63.11
C ALA A 10 -7.44 40.55 61.70
N LEU A 11 -6.70 39.50 61.27
CA LEU A 11 -6.18 39.34 59.92
C LEU A 11 -7.31 38.89 58.99
N LEU A 12 -7.96 39.84 58.29
CA LEU A 12 -8.87 39.56 57.20
C LEU A 12 -8.09 39.04 55.97
N ILE A 13 -8.04 37.72 55.75
CA ILE A 13 -7.54 37.12 54.53
C ILE A 13 -8.66 37.23 53.50
N PRO A 14 -8.49 37.96 52.39
CA PRO A 14 -9.46 37.95 51.32
C PRO A 14 -9.41 36.52 50.68
N LEU A 15 -10.49 35.73 50.87
CA LEU A 15 -10.75 34.53 50.02
C LEU A 15 -10.96 35.03 48.59
N THR A 16 -9.90 35.07 47.80
CA THR A 16 -10.04 35.16 46.35
C THR A 16 -10.65 33.84 45.89
N LEU A 17 -11.97 33.85 45.66
CA LEU A 17 -12.67 32.86 44.87
C LEU A 17 -12.07 32.89 43.47
N SER A 18 -11.02 32.08 43.22
CA SER A 18 -10.61 31.78 41.84
C SER A 18 -11.83 31.18 41.14
N PRO A 19 -12.27 31.75 40.00
CA PRO A 19 -13.33 31.11 39.22
C PRO A 19 -12.85 29.68 38.95
N ALA A 20 -13.62 28.69 39.36
CA ALA A 20 -13.37 27.30 39.01
C ALA A 20 -13.26 27.25 37.49
N ALA A 21 -12.08 27.02 36.94
CA ALA A 21 -11.90 26.79 35.54
C ALA A 21 -12.81 25.62 35.20
N SER A 22 -13.86 25.90 34.43
CA SER A 22 -14.75 24.84 33.94
C SER A 22 -13.88 23.81 33.22
N ALA A 23 -13.70 22.66 33.80
CA ALA A 23 -12.91 21.59 33.19
C ALA A 23 -13.53 21.29 31.84
N VAL A 24 -12.76 21.50 30.77
CA VAL A 24 -13.19 21.14 29.42
C VAL A 24 -13.24 19.61 29.37
N GLN A 25 -14.41 19.07 29.06
CA GLN A 25 -14.59 17.65 28.94
C GLN A 25 -14.00 17.15 27.62
N GLU A 26 -12.99 16.29 27.65
CA GLU A 26 -12.49 15.60 26.46
C GLU A 26 -13.41 14.46 26.08
N VAL A 27 -13.79 14.39 24.82
CA VAL A 27 -14.65 13.36 24.23
C VAL A 27 -13.89 12.69 23.10
N VAL A 28 -13.63 11.42 23.23
CA VAL A 28 -12.91 10.63 22.20
C VAL A 28 -13.95 9.96 21.30
N ILE A 29 -13.81 10.17 19.99
CA ILE A 29 -14.53 9.43 18.94
C ILE A 29 -13.53 8.57 18.22
N SER A 30 -13.54 7.29 18.52
CA SER A 30 -12.69 6.28 17.91
C SER A 30 -13.42 4.95 17.93
N GLU A 31 -13.40 4.25 16.81
CA GLU A 31 -13.95 2.89 16.68
C GLU A 31 -12.98 2.08 15.80
N PRO A 32 -12.70 0.82 16.11
CA PRO A 32 -11.92 -0.03 15.23
C PRO A 32 -12.60 -0.20 13.87
N THR A 33 -11.82 -0.48 12.83
CA THR A 33 -12.35 -0.58 11.46
C THR A 33 -13.35 -1.72 11.31
N HIS A 34 -14.44 -1.42 10.60
CA HIS A 34 -15.46 -2.36 10.12
C HIS A 34 -15.37 -2.58 8.60
N ARG A 35 -14.35 -2.02 7.92
CA ARG A 35 -14.22 -2.07 6.46
C ARG A 35 -13.05 -2.92 6.02
N LEU A 36 -13.23 -3.59 4.88
CA LEU A 36 -12.17 -4.24 4.11
C LEU A 36 -11.41 -3.21 3.26
N SER A 37 -10.31 -3.64 2.67
CA SER A 37 -9.45 -2.79 1.85
C SER A 37 -10.11 -2.34 0.53
N ASP A 38 -11.15 -3.04 0.08
CA ASP A 38 -11.97 -2.68 -1.09
C ASP A 38 -13.14 -1.72 -0.75
N GLY A 39 -13.30 -1.38 0.53
CA GLY A 39 -14.35 -0.49 1.02
C GLY A 39 -15.63 -1.17 1.46
N VAL A 40 -15.79 -2.48 1.27
CA VAL A 40 -16.93 -3.26 1.76
C VAL A 40 -16.84 -3.41 3.28
N PHE A 41 -17.96 -3.30 3.98
CA PHE A 41 -18.03 -3.56 5.41
C PHE A 41 -18.10 -5.07 5.66
N PHE A 42 -17.29 -5.60 6.57
CA PHE A 42 -17.34 -7.02 6.91
C PHE A 42 -18.44 -7.35 7.91
N ASP A 43 -18.97 -6.33 8.59
CA ASP A 43 -20.15 -6.42 9.48
C ASP A 43 -20.94 -5.10 9.47
N ASP A 44 -22.06 -5.04 10.19
CA ASP A 44 -22.90 -3.84 10.32
C ASP A 44 -22.89 -3.30 11.78
N LEU A 45 -21.87 -3.67 12.59
CA LEU A 45 -21.80 -3.30 14.00
C LEU A 45 -21.62 -1.80 14.21
N LEU A 46 -20.95 -1.11 13.30
CA LEU A 46 -20.82 0.35 13.35
C LEU A 46 -22.18 1.04 13.40
N ALA A 47 -23.19 0.55 12.68
CA ALA A 47 -24.56 1.09 12.75
C ALA A 47 -25.15 1.03 14.18
N ILE A 48 -24.89 -0.08 14.88
CA ILE A 48 -25.32 -0.25 16.28
C ILE A 48 -24.60 0.75 17.18
N LYS A 49 -23.29 0.94 17.00
CA LYS A 49 -22.47 1.90 17.77
C LYS A 49 -22.93 3.33 17.59
N LEU A 50 -23.38 3.70 16.38
CA LEU A 50 -23.87 5.04 16.02
C LEU A 50 -25.31 5.29 16.51
N SER A 51 -26.09 4.26 16.82
CA SER A 51 -27.46 4.42 17.30
C SER A 51 -27.50 5.26 18.59
N PRO A 52 -28.61 5.92 18.94
CA PRO A 52 -28.69 6.80 20.13
C PRO A 52 -28.27 6.17 21.45
N THR A 53 -28.40 4.83 21.57
CA THR A 53 -28.01 4.04 22.73
C THR A 53 -26.64 3.36 22.57
N GLY A 54 -26.04 3.44 21.39
CA GLY A 54 -24.73 2.88 21.10
C GLY A 54 -23.60 3.73 21.68
N SER A 55 -22.39 3.16 21.76
CA SER A 55 -21.23 3.81 22.36
C SER A 55 -20.89 5.17 21.73
N LEU A 56 -20.88 5.26 20.40
CA LEU A 56 -20.66 6.53 19.67
C LEU A 56 -21.89 7.41 19.65
N GLY A 57 -23.11 6.84 19.69
CA GLY A 57 -24.34 7.58 19.74
C GLY A 57 -24.50 8.36 21.04
N ILE A 58 -24.26 7.75 22.19
CA ILE A 58 -24.34 8.40 23.50
C ILE A 58 -23.47 9.67 23.55
N LEU A 59 -22.31 9.69 22.89
CA LEU A 59 -21.40 10.85 22.88
C LEU A 59 -22.05 12.09 22.23
N VAL A 60 -22.90 11.91 21.23
CA VAL A 60 -23.50 13.02 20.46
C VAL A 60 -24.98 13.28 20.81
N TYR A 61 -25.69 12.25 21.26
CA TYR A 61 -27.13 12.41 21.62
C TYR A 61 -27.35 12.75 23.09
N SER A 62 -26.35 12.54 23.98
CA SER A 62 -26.48 12.93 25.38
C SER A 62 -26.55 14.43 25.54
N ASN A 63 -27.50 14.89 26.38
CA ASN A 63 -27.71 16.30 26.62
C ASN A 63 -26.68 16.86 27.62
N SER A 64 -25.49 17.23 27.14
CA SER A 64 -24.44 17.85 27.96
C SER A 64 -24.34 19.34 27.69
N LYS A 65 -24.39 20.14 28.76
CA LYS A 65 -24.20 21.61 28.71
C LYS A 65 -22.71 22.02 28.85
N SER A 66 -21.80 21.06 29.02
CA SER A 66 -20.36 21.34 29.20
C SER A 66 -19.67 21.69 27.88
N VAL A 67 -18.69 22.57 27.92
CA VAL A 67 -17.78 22.79 26.81
C VAL A 67 -16.96 21.52 26.62
N ARG A 68 -16.89 21.03 25.39
CA ARG A 68 -16.20 19.80 25.03
C ARG A 68 -15.02 20.08 24.10
N SER A 69 -13.97 19.29 24.23
CA SER A 69 -12.92 19.11 23.23
C SER A 69 -13.10 17.73 22.60
N TRP A 70 -13.20 17.71 21.29
CA TRP A 70 -13.41 16.46 20.54
C TRP A 70 -12.09 15.94 20.02
N LEU A 71 -11.69 14.75 20.49
CA LEU A 71 -10.54 14.00 19.97
C LEU A 71 -11.07 12.95 19.00
N ILE A 72 -10.82 13.12 17.73
CA ILE A 72 -11.48 12.33 16.68
C ILE A 72 -10.47 11.51 15.91
N ASP A 73 -10.72 10.21 15.82
CA ASP A 73 -10.03 9.36 14.88
C ASP A 73 -10.56 9.60 13.45
N PRO A 74 -9.69 10.07 12.53
CA PRO A 74 -10.09 10.31 11.15
C PRO A 74 -10.67 9.08 10.45
N ALA A 75 -10.14 7.89 10.73
CA ALA A 75 -10.60 6.65 10.13
C ALA A 75 -12.06 6.34 10.49
N THR A 76 -12.42 6.58 11.75
CA THR A 76 -13.82 6.42 12.22
C THR A 76 -14.77 7.34 11.45
N ILE A 77 -14.40 8.61 11.25
CA ILE A 77 -15.25 9.55 10.47
C ILE A 77 -15.35 9.14 9.00
N GLU A 78 -14.26 8.70 8.38
CA GLU A 78 -14.30 8.20 7.00
C GLU A 78 -15.24 6.99 6.84
N GLU A 79 -15.27 6.08 7.81
CA GLU A 79 -16.18 4.94 7.78
C GLU A 79 -17.63 5.36 7.98
N ILE A 80 -17.91 6.30 8.89
CA ILE A 80 -19.27 6.86 9.08
C ILE A 80 -19.74 7.59 7.81
N LEU A 81 -18.88 8.37 7.18
CA LEU A 81 -19.19 9.05 5.91
C LEU A 81 -19.46 8.05 4.78
N ALA A 82 -18.65 7.00 4.66
CA ALA A 82 -18.88 5.93 3.69
C ALA A 82 -20.22 5.24 3.94
N MET A 83 -20.55 4.91 5.19
CA MET A 83 -21.83 4.33 5.58
C MET A 83 -22.99 5.25 5.22
N SER A 84 -22.88 6.56 5.48
CA SER A 84 -23.90 7.55 5.18
C SER A 84 -24.17 7.71 3.68
N SER A 85 -23.17 7.51 2.84
CA SER A 85 -23.24 7.62 1.38
C SER A 85 -23.85 6.39 0.71
N GLY A 86 -24.01 5.29 1.45
CA GLY A 86 -24.44 3.99 0.96
C GLY A 86 -23.26 3.04 0.87
N TYR A 87 -23.43 1.84 1.42
CA TYR A 87 -22.35 0.86 1.58
C TYR A 87 -22.85 -0.57 1.33
N GLY A 88 -21.92 -1.46 1.02
CA GLY A 88 -22.16 -2.90 0.96
C GLY A 88 -21.65 -3.59 2.23
N VAL A 89 -22.34 -4.65 2.63
CA VAL A 89 -21.90 -5.56 3.70
C VAL A 89 -21.53 -6.90 3.08
N LEU A 90 -20.53 -7.55 3.66
CA LEU A 90 -20.08 -8.86 3.22
C LEU A 90 -21.25 -9.86 3.18
N ASP A 91 -21.15 -10.85 2.28
CA ASP A 91 -22.17 -11.87 2.07
C ASP A 91 -23.56 -11.37 1.62
N GLY A 92 -23.64 -10.14 1.11
CA GLY A 92 -24.86 -9.56 0.55
C GLY A 92 -25.93 -9.26 1.61
N ALA A 93 -25.55 -9.14 2.88
CA ALA A 93 -26.45 -8.69 3.94
C ALA A 93 -26.99 -7.27 3.60
N THR A 94 -28.26 -7.02 3.93
CA THR A 94 -28.87 -5.70 3.72
C THR A 94 -28.31 -4.70 4.71
N PRO A 95 -27.66 -3.60 4.23
CA PRO A 95 -27.15 -2.57 5.11
C PRO A 95 -28.28 -1.85 5.85
N THR A 96 -28.17 -1.65 7.17
CA THR A 96 -29.16 -0.97 7.98
C THR A 96 -28.72 0.39 8.51
N GLY A 97 -27.44 0.71 8.38
CA GLY A 97 -26.82 1.86 9.04
C GLY A 97 -26.85 3.17 8.27
N GLN A 98 -27.25 3.20 6.98
CA GLN A 98 -27.11 4.42 6.17
C GLN A 98 -27.81 5.64 6.78
N GLN A 99 -29.08 5.49 7.19
CA GLN A 99 -29.83 6.61 7.81
C GLN A 99 -29.29 6.93 9.20
N ILE A 100 -28.90 5.92 9.97
CA ILE A 100 -28.30 6.07 11.30
C ILE A 100 -27.01 6.90 11.21
N ALA A 101 -26.14 6.62 10.23
CA ALA A 101 -24.91 7.37 10.01
C ALA A 101 -25.19 8.83 9.61
N LYS A 102 -26.18 9.08 8.74
CA LYS A 102 -26.61 10.44 8.37
C LYS A 102 -27.09 11.23 9.59
N ASP A 103 -27.95 10.62 10.40
CA ASP A 103 -28.52 11.26 11.59
C ASP A 103 -27.45 11.55 12.63
N TRP A 104 -26.50 10.61 12.79
CA TRP A 104 -25.37 10.77 13.70
C TRP A 104 -24.45 11.92 13.26
N LEU A 105 -24.09 12.01 11.97
CA LEU A 105 -23.28 13.12 11.42
C LEU A 105 -23.98 14.47 11.61
N ALA A 106 -25.26 14.56 11.31
CA ALA A 106 -26.04 15.78 11.50
C ALA A 106 -26.09 16.19 12.99
N GLN A 107 -26.23 15.24 13.91
CA GLN A 107 -26.20 15.49 15.34
C GLN A 107 -24.80 15.91 15.80
N PHE A 108 -23.74 15.23 15.32
CA PHE A 108 -22.36 15.58 15.63
C PHE A 108 -22.03 17.01 15.19
N GLU A 109 -22.40 17.39 13.97
CA GLU A 109 -22.22 18.76 13.47
C GLU A 109 -22.88 19.79 14.40
N ARG A 110 -24.11 19.52 14.86
CA ARG A 110 -24.87 20.38 15.77
C ARG A 110 -24.19 20.56 17.12
N VAL A 111 -23.76 19.44 17.75
CA VAL A 111 -23.19 19.47 19.11
C VAL A 111 -21.73 19.92 19.15
N SER A 112 -21.00 19.76 18.04
CA SER A 112 -19.60 20.18 17.93
C SER A 112 -19.44 21.63 17.43
N LYS A 113 -20.53 22.30 17.05
CA LYS A 113 -20.49 23.66 16.53
C LYS A 113 -19.86 24.63 17.54
N GLY A 114 -18.81 25.35 17.10
CA GLY A 114 -18.06 26.29 17.95
C GLY A 114 -17.12 25.63 18.97
N GLN A 115 -17.02 24.31 18.99
CA GLN A 115 -16.12 23.59 19.89
C GLN A 115 -14.81 23.21 19.18
N ARG A 116 -13.78 22.90 19.95
CA ARG A 116 -12.46 22.49 19.40
C ARG A 116 -12.50 21.04 18.98
N ILE A 117 -11.95 20.78 17.79
CA ILE A 117 -11.74 19.42 17.27
C ILE A 117 -10.24 19.20 17.10
N TYR A 118 -9.79 18.07 17.60
CA TYR A 118 -8.44 17.58 17.47
C TYR A 118 -8.43 16.25 16.72
N SER A 119 -7.57 16.15 15.71
CA SER A 119 -7.35 14.90 14.98
C SER A 119 -6.42 13.99 15.76
N LEU A 120 -6.87 12.81 16.11
CA LEU A 120 -6.02 11.72 16.57
C LEU A 120 -5.15 11.20 15.41
N THR A 121 -4.16 10.36 15.74
CA THR A 121 -3.46 9.59 14.70
C THR A 121 -4.46 8.67 14.00
N TYR A 122 -4.42 8.62 12.68
CA TYR A 122 -5.37 7.85 11.86
C TYR A 122 -5.47 6.40 12.31
N GLY A 123 -6.70 5.93 12.61
CA GLY A 123 -6.99 4.62 13.15
C GLY A 123 -6.71 4.45 14.64
N ASN A 124 -6.33 5.52 15.35
CA ASN A 124 -6.03 5.52 16.78
C ASN A 124 -5.15 4.32 17.23
N PRO A 125 -3.98 4.11 16.58
CA PRO A 125 -3.16 2.92 16.78
C PRO A 125 -2.56 2.87 18.19
N SER A 126 -2.28 1.66 18.68
CA SER A 126 -1.48 1.43 19.87
C SER A 126 -0.12 2.10 19.79
N ASN A 127 0.20 3.01 20.70
CA ASN A 127 1.47 3.70 20.73
C ASN A 127 2.68 2.74 20.82
N TYR A 128 2.51 1.62 21.54
CA TYR A 128 3.53 0.57 21.60
C TYR A 128 3.94 0.06 20.21
N TRP A 129 2.97 -0.14 19.29
CA TRP A 129 3.25 -0.61 17.94
C TRP A 129 3.68 0.51 17.00
N VAL A 130 3.18 1.74 17.21
CA VAL A 130 3.64 2.92 16.47
C VAL A 130 5.15 3.10 16.62
N ASP A 131 5.66 3.06 17.86
CA ASP A 131 7.10 3.22 18.14
C ASP A 131 7.96 2.14 17.47
N GLN A 132 7.43 0.92 17.32
CA GLN A 132 8.18 -0.20 16.76
C GLN A 132 8.04 -0.37 15.26
N LEU A 133 6.89 0.01 14.70
CA LEU A 133 6.54 -0.31 13.31
C LEU A 133 6.36 0.93 12.43
N LEU A 134 5.91 2.06 12.97
CA LEU A 134 5.49 3.23 12.19
C LEU A 134 6.26 4.50 12.53
N LYS A 135 7.34 4.42 13.29
CA LYS A 135 8.08 5.59 13.78
C LYS A 135 8.46 6.58 12.66
N ASN A 136 8.90 6.06 11.52
CA ASN A 136 9.34 6.88 10.39
C ASN A 136 8.18 7.46 9.58
N GLU A 137 7.03 6.81 9.60
CA GLU A 137 5.82 7.17 8.86
C GLU A 137 4.83 7.99 9.70
N LEU A 138 5.05 8.11 11.02
CA LEU A 138 4.10 8.69 11.96
C LEU A 138 3.64 10.10 11.56
N GLN A 139 4.57 10.97 11.16
CA GLN A 139 4.22 12.33 10.76
C GLN A 139 3.37 12.35 9.49
N THR A 140 3.68 11.49 8.53
CA THR A 140 2.88 11.33 7.29
C THR A 140 1.47 10.81 7.61
N ILE A 141 1.36 9.87 8.55
CA ILE A 141 0.08 9.31 9.00
C ILE A 141 -0.75 10.36 9.74
N LYS A 142 -0.14 11.13 10.65
CA LYS A 142 -0.83 12.21 11.38
C LYS A 142 -1.34 13.28 10.42
N SER A 143 -0.48 13.81 9.55
CA SER A 143 -0.88 14.85 8.59
C SER A 143 -1.89 14.33 7.56
N GLY A 144 -1.73 13.12 7.05
CA GLY A 144 -2.67 12.47 6.13
C GLY A 144 -4.04 12.26 6.79
N GLY A 145 -4.07 11.76 8.02
CA GLY A 145 -5.30 11.60 8.80
C GLY A 145 -5.99 12.93 9.08
N LYS A 146 -5.26 13.94 9.52
CA LYS A 146 -5.81 15.27 9.72
C LYS A 146 -6.45 15.83 8.43
N ASN A 147 -5.77 15.72 7.29
CA ASN A 147 -6.30 16.17 6.01
C ASN A 147 -7.59 15.43 5.64
N ALA A 148 -7.64 14.10 5.85
CA ALA A 148 -8.84 13.31 5.62
C ALA A 148 -10.01 13.76 6.52
N LEU A 149 -9.74 14.01 7.79
CA LEU A 149 -10.74 14.51 8.74
C LEU A 149 -11.27 15.89 8.34
N GLU A 150 -10.38 16.81 7.96
CA GLU A 150 -10.74 18.17 7.55
C GLU A 150 -11.59 18.17 6.26
N GLN A 151 -11.25 17.32 5.31
CA GLN A 151 -12.03 17.12 4.09
C GLN A 151 -13.40 16.51 4.39
N GLY A 152 -13.44 15.50 5.25
CA GLY A 152 -14.68 14.81 5.61
C GLY A 152 -15.66 15.67 6.38
N LEU A 153 -15.18 16.48 7.32
CA LEU A 153 -16.02 17.37 8.13
C LEU A 153 -16.19 18.78 7.50
N ILE A 154 -15.45 19.09 6.42
CA ILE A 154 -15.39 20.42 5.80
C ILE A 154 -15.07 21.51 6.86
N ARG A 155 -14.13 21.21 7.74
CA ARG A 155 -13.80 22.02 8.91
C ARG A 155 -12.34 21.88 9.30
N SER A 156 -11.70 23.01 9.66
CA SER A 156 -10.31 22.98 10.16
C SER A 156 -10.22 22.32 11.52
N THR A 157 -9.17 21.54 11.73
CA THR A 157 -8.86 20.82 12.97
C THR A 157 -7.42 21.05 13.41
N SER A 158 -7.10 20.74 14.66
CA SER A 158 -5.73 20.72 15.17
C SER A 158 -5.25 19.27 15.31
N GLU A 159 -3.94 19.03 15.20
CA GLU A 159 -3.39 17.71 15.56
C GLU A 159 -3.48 17.50 17.08
N SER A 160 -3.77 16.28 17.50
CA SER A 160 -3.74 15.87 18.90
C SER A 160 -2.39 15.22 19.21
N ASP A 161 -1.87 15.51 20.41
CA ASP A 161 -0.74 14.78 20.97
C ASP A 161 -1.20 13.59 21.83
N ALA A 162 -2.50 13.36 21.94
CA ALA A 162 -3.04 12.20 22.64
C ALA A 162 -2.57 10.91 21.96
N ILE A 163 -2.16 9.96 22.77
CA ILE A 163 -1.69 8.64 22.34
C ILE A 163 -2.57 7.56 22.94
N ASN A 164 -2.80 6.49 22.20
CA ASN A 164 -3.46 5.31 22.73
C ASN A 164 -2.41 4.45 23.44
N GLY A 165 -2.48 4.41 24.77
CA GLY A 165 -1.54 3.68 25.64
C GLY A 165 -1.80 2.17 25.68
N GLU A 166 -2.94 1.70 25.17
CA GLU A 166 -3.29 0.29 25.18
C GLU A 166 -2.43 -0.51 24.19
N LYS A 167 -2.07 -1.72 24.60
CA LYS A 167 -1.26 -2.62 23.78
C LYS A 167 -2.16 -3.65 23.09
N GLN A 168 -2.28 -3.55 21.77
CA GLN A 168 -2.93 -4.59 20.98
C GLN A 168 -2.14 -5.92 21.05
N PRO A 169 -2.78 -7.04 21.41
CA PRO A 169 -2.12 -8.34 21.45
C PRO A 169 -1.98 -8.93 20.05
N LEU A 170 -0.89 -8.60 19.34
CA LEU A 170 -0.58 -9.17 18.02
C LEU A 170 0.20 -10.47 18.15
N SER A 171 -0.18 -11.48 17.36
CA SER A 171 0.60 -12.70 17.20
C SER A 171 1.93 -12.42 16.47
N LYS A 172 2.93 -13.24 16.67
CA LYS A 172 4.21 -13.14 15.94
C LYS A 172 4.02 -13.20 14.42
N SER A 173 3.06 -13.99 13.94
CA SER A 173 2.70 -14.09 12.53
C SER A 173 2.15 -12.76 12.01
N ASN A 174 1.20 -12.14 12.74
CA ASN A 174 0.61 -10.86 12.36
C ASN A 174 1.67 -9.74 12.32
N ILE A 175 2.56 -9.69 13.30
CA ILE A 175 3.68 -8.73 13.34
C ILE A 175 4.58 -8.91 12.10
N ASN A 176 4.94 -10.14 11.75
CA ASN A 176 5.77 -10.41 10.59
C ASN A 176 5.07 -10.00 9.28
N LEU A 177 3.77 -10.24 9.17
CA LEU A 177 2.96 -9.85 8.02
C LEU A 177 2.89 -8.31 7.87
N ILE A 178 2.64 -7.59 8.97
CA ILE A 178 2.65 -6.12 8.97
C ILE A 178 4.02 -5.58 8.54
N LYS A 179 5.11 -6.11 9.10
CA LYS A 179 6.48 -5.73 8.69
C LYS A 179 6.77 -6.03 7.22
N TYR A 180 6.24 -7.13 6.70
CA TYR A 180 6.36 -7.45 5.28
C TYR A 180 5.62 -6.43 4.43
N MET A 181 4.35 -6.15 4.71
CA MET A 181 3.52 -5.18 3.98
C MET A 181 4.14 -3.79 4.00
N GLN A 182 4.58 -3.32 5.16
CA GLN A 182 5.27 -2.04 5.30
C GLN A 182 6.53 -1.95 4.44
N ARG A 183 7.34 -3.02 4.41
CA ARG A 183 8.51 -3.07 3.53
C ARG A 183 8.15 -2.99 2.06
N GLN A 184 7.01 -3.58 1.62
CA GLN A 184 6.56 -3.49 0.24
C GLN A 184 6.12 -2.06 -0.11
N ILE A 185 5.38 -1.38 0.78
CA ILE A 185 4.96 0.02 0.60
C ILE A 185 6.20 0.92 0.51
N ASN A 186 7.13 0.80 1.45
CA ASN A 186 8.34 1.63 1.50
C ASN A 186 9.24 1.38 0.29
N LEU A 187 9.31 0.14 -0.20
CA LEU A 187 10.07 -0.20 -1.39
C LEU A 187 9.47 0.43 -2.64
N LEU A 188 8.15 0.37 -2.82
CA LEU A 188 7.46 1.08 -3.91
C LEU A 188 7.61 2.59 -3.80
N GLY A 189 7.60 3.16 -2.60
CA GLY A 189 7.84 4.58 -2.35
C GLY A 189 9.23 5.09 -2.76
N THR A 190 10.14 4.20 -3.20
CA THR A 190 11.42 4.60 -3.82
C THR A 190 11.28 4.94 -5.30
N VAL A 191 10.15 4.60 -5.94
CA VAL A 191 9.92 4.82 -7.38
C VAL A 191 8.55 5.46 -7.68
N VAL A 192 7.57 5.30 -6.80
CA VAL A 192 6.20 5.83 -6.91
C VAL A 192 6.04 7.03 -5.98
N ASP A 193 5.21 8.01 -6.36
CA ASP A 193 4.89 9.14 -5.49
C ASP A 193 4.28 8.67 -4.17
N LYS A 194 4.73 9.27 -3.07
CA LYS A 194 4.29 8.88 -1.72
C LYS A 194 2.80 9.11 -1.48
N ASN A 195 2.19 10.08 -2.17
CA ASN A 195 0.76 10.36 -2.04
C ASN A 195 -0.10 9.19 -2.55
N GLU A 196 0.35 8.48 -3.60
CA GLU A 196 -0.34 7.29 -4.09
C GLU A 196 -0.25 6.09 -3.14
N LEU A 197 0.67 6.14 -2.19
CA LEU A 197 0.89 5.09 -1.19
C LEU A 197 0.33 5.45 0.19
N LEU A 198 -0.15 6.70 0.37
CA LEU A 198 -0.63 7.20 1.66
C LEU A 198 -1.76 6.33 2.22
N SER A 199 -2.74 5.95 1.40
CA SER A 199 -3.88 5.12 1.84
C SER A 199 -3.43 3.77 2.43
N TYR A 200 -2.37 3.17 1.88
CA TYR A 200 -1.80 1.92 2.41
C TYR A 200 -1.09 2.13 3.75
N GLN A 201 -0.42 3.27 3.94
CA GLN A 201 0.21 3.63 5.22
C GLN A 201 -0.84 3.91 6.30
N LEU A 202 -1.88 4.65 5.95
CA LEU A 202 -3.03 4.91 6.82
C LEU A 202 -3.72 3.60 7.23
N ARG A 203 -3.86 2.65 6.30
CA ARG A 203 -4.45 1.34 6.59
C ARG A 203 -3.62 0.52 7.59
N ILE A 204 -2.28 0.53 7.49
CA ILE A 204 -1.44 -0.13 8.51
C ILE A 204 -1.70 0.48 9.89
N SER A 205 -1.75 1.82 9.98
CA SER A 205 -2.03 2.51 11.23
C SER A 205 -3.37 2.08 11.83
N GLN A 206 -4.41 2.04 11.00
CA GLN A 206 -5.76 1.62 11.40
C GLN A 206 -5.79 0.17 11.92
N LEU A 207 -5.03 -0.74 11.30
CA LEU A 207 -4.93 -2.14 11.73
C LEU A 207 -4.13 -2.35 13.02
N LEU A 208 -3.49 -1.29 13.54
CA LEU A 208 -2.81 -1.30 14.85
C LEU A 208 -3.67 -0.73 15.98
N ASN A 209 -4.97 -0.50 15.75
CA ASN A 209 -5.91 -0.11 16.78
C ASN A 209 -6.07 -1.24 17.80
N PRO A 210 -5.90 -0.99 19.12
CA PRO A 210 -5.94 -2.03 20.16
C PRO A 210 -7.34 -2.65 20.37
N ASP A 211 -8.40 -1.94 19.96
CA ASP A 211 -9.77 -2.38 20.12
C ASP A 211 -10.20 -3.39 19.04
N ILE A 212 -9.37 -3.66 18.03
CA ILE A 212 -9.63 -4.73 17.07
C ILE A 212 -9.47 -6.08 17.78
N ASP A 213 -10.51 -6.88 17.75
CA ASP A 213 -10.49 -8.21 18.37
C ASP A 213 -9.50 -9.15 17.66
N LYS A 214 -9.11 -10.20 18.39
CA LYS A 214 -8.06 -11.13 17.95
C LYS A 214 -8.43 -11.94 16.70
N GLU A 215 -9.70 -12.17 16.45
CA GLU A 215 -10.19 -12.93 15.29
C GLU A 215 -10.24 -12.03 14.07
N SER A 216 -10.83 -10.85 14.21
CA SER A 216 -10.95 -9.84 13.15
C SER A 216 -9.61 -9.36 12.65
N ILE A 217 -8.60 -9.13 13.51
CA ILE A 217 -7.28 -8.68 13.06
C ILE A 217 -6.62 -9.63 12.07
N SER A 218 -6.74 -10.94 12.27
CA SER A 218 -6.14 -11.92 11.36
C SER A 218 -6.84 -11.94 9.99
N TYR A 219 -8.14 -11.72 9.97
CA TYR A 219 -8.94 -11.61 8.75
C TYR A 219 -8.61 -10.32 7.99
N LEU A 220 -8.61 -9.17 8.66
CA LEU A 220 -8.30 -7.86 8.11
C LEU A 220 -6.87 -7.78 7.53
N LEU A 221 -5.89 -8.40 8.21
CA LEU A 221 -4.52 -8.46 7.71
C LEU A 221 -4.40 -9.30 6.43
N LYS A 222 -5.13 -10.41 6.32
CA LYS A 222 -5.16 -11.22 5.09
C LYS A 222 -5.82 -10.47 3.93
N ASP A 223 -6.88 -9.73 4.21
CA ASP A 223 -7.54 -8.88 3.22
C ASP A 223 -6.57 -7.79 2.74
N PHE A 224 -5.90 -7.11 3.67
CA PHE A 224 -4.95 -6.07 3.33
C PHE A 224 -3.74 -6.60 2.55
N ASP A 225 -3.26 -7.81 2.81
CA ASP A 225 -2.20 -8.46 2.03
C ASP A 225 -2.59 -8.68 0.56
N LYS A 226 -3.87 -8.97 0.28
CA LYS A 226 -4.40 -8.99 -1.10
C LYS A 226 -4.32 -7.61 -1.75
N SER A 227 -4.66 -6.56 -1.01
CA SER A 227 -4.55 -5.18 -1.48
C SER A 227 -3.09 -4.79 -1.78
N ILE A 228 -2.15 -5.17 -0.91
CA ILE A 228 -0.70 -4.99 -1.15
C ILE A 228 -0.23 -5.75 -2.40
N THR A 229 -0.74 -6.96 -2.60
CA THR A 229 -0.46 -7.73 -3.81
C THR A 229 -0.99 -7.01 -5.07
N GLY A 230 -2.19 -6.46 -5.02
CA GLY A 230 -2.78 -5.62 -6.06
C GLY A 230 -1.92 -4.38 -6.36
N MET A 231 -1.52 -3.66 -5.32
CA MET A 231 -0.63 -2.49 -5.41
C MET A 231 0.70 -2.85 -6.11
N ARG A 232 1.34 -3.94 -5.73
CA ARG A 232 2.59 -4.41 -6.35
C ARG A 232 2.42 -4.78 -7.82
N ASN A 233 1.24 -5.27 -8.21
CA ASN A 233 0.92 -5.63 -9.59
C ASN A 233 0.60 -4.42 -10.49
N LYS A 234 0.42 -3.22 -9.92
CA LYS A 234 0.30 -1.99 -10.70
C LYS A 234 1.55 -1.72 -11.54
N LEU A 235 2.72 -2.13 -11.05
CA LEU A 235 4.01 -2.00 -11.75
C LEU A 235 4.57 -3.40 -12.04
N ARG A 236 4.58 -3.79 -13.32
CA ARG A 236 4.93 -5.16 -13.70
C ARG A 236 5.52 -5.28 -15.11
N VAL A 237 6.25 -6.37 -15.31
CA VAL A 237 6.59 -6.90 -16.64
C VAL A 237 5.47 -7.82 -17.12
N THR A 238 5.11 -7.75 -18.39
CA THR A 238 4.11 -8.67 -18.97
C THR A 238 4.77 -10.00 -19.33
N LYS A 239 4.11 -11.11 -18.97
CA LYS A 239 4.55 -12.46 -19.38
C LYS A 239 4.51 -12.57 -20.90
N SER A 240 5.57 -13.10 -21.49
CA SER A 240 5.71 -13.25 -22.94
C SER A 240 6.38 -14.57 -23.29
N LYS A 241 6.15 -15.02 -24.53
CA LYS A 241 6.82 -16.18 -25.12
C LYS A 241 7.28 -15.79 -26.52
N PHE A 242 8.56 -16.04 -26.82
CA PHE A 242 9.16 -15.70 -28.10
C PHE A 242 9.75 -16.94 -28.76
N THR A 243 9.70 -16.98 -30.10
CA THR A 243 10.46 -17.92 -30.92
C THR A 243 11.53 -17.14 -31.66
N ILE A 244 12.78 -17.49 -31.43
CA ILE A 244 13.97 -16.78 -31.91
C ILE A 244 14.64 -17.63 -32.99
N THR A 245 14.83 -17.05 -34.17
CA THR A 245 15.44 -17.70 -35.32
C THR A 245 16.78 -17.08 -35.70
N SER A 246 17.10 -15.91 -35.16
CA SER A 246 18.34 -15.16 -35.43
C SER A 246 19.32 -15.30 -34.27
N ALA A 247 20.61 -15.26 -34.56
CA ALA A 247 21.66 -15.30 -33.53
C ALA A 247 21.66 -14.04 -32.65
N LYS A 248 21.25 -12.89 -33.19
CA LYS A 248 21.07 -11.63 -32.46
C LYS A 248 19.70 -11.08 -32.82
N GLU A 249 18.95 -10.65 -31.79
CA GLU A 249 17.59 -10.15 -31.93
C GLU A 249 17.27 -9.19 -30.78
N GLU A 250 16.31 -8.30 -31.01
CA GLU A 250 15.77 -7.40 -29.98
C GLU A 250 14.36 -7.84 -29.59
N LEU A 251 14.15 -8.20 -28.34
CA LEU A 251 12.85 -8.65 -27.83
C LEU A 251 12.03 -7.50 -27.31
N PRO A 252 10.80 -7.28 -27.79
CA PRO A 252 9.88 -6.27 -27.28
C PRO A 252 9.27 -6.72 -25.95
N ILE A 253 9.84 -6.27 -24.84
CA ILE A 253 9.35 -6.54 -23.50
C ILE A 253 8.37 -5.44 -23.09
N THR A 254 7.14 -5.81 -22.76
CA THR A 254 6.11 -4.86 -22.33
C THR A 254 6.17 -4.65 -20.82
N LEU A 255 6.36 -3.41 -20.42
CA LEU A 255 6.28 -2.92 -19.05
C LEU A 255 4.96 -2.17 -18.85
N VAL A 256 4.40 -2.27 -17.66
CA VAL A 256 3.11 -1.66 -17.32
C VAL A 256 3.27 -0.82 -16.06
N ASN A 257 2.82 0.43 -16.13
CA ASN A 257 2.63 1.33 -15.01
C ASN A 257 1.14 1.70 -14.90
N ASN A 258 0.47 1.23 -13.87
CA ASN A 258 -0.92 1.58 -13.54
C ASN A 258 -1.00 2.54 -12.34
N PHE A 259 0.09 3.25 -12.03
CA PHE A 259 0.10 4.38 -11.10
C PHE A 259 -0.21 5.66 -11.86
N ASP A 260 -0.74 6.66 -11.16
CA ASP A 260 -1.10 7.97 -11.73
C ASP A 260 0.12 8.90 -11.88
N THR A 261 1.29 8.44 -11.44
CA THR A 261 2.56 9.17 -11.52
C THR A 261 3.58 8.44 -12.39
N PRO A 262 4.51 9.16 -13.03
CA PRO A 262 5.61 8.54 -13.80
C PRO A 262 6.59 7.85 -12.85
N VAL A 263 7.18 6.74 -13.29
CA VAL A 263 8.13 5.96 -12.48
C VAL A 263 9.46 5.79 -13.21
N ASN A 264 10.57 5.98 -12.48
CA ASN A 264 11.92 5.73 -12.95
C ASN A 264 12.42 4.41 -12.36
N LEU A 265 12.87 3.49 -13.23
CA LEU A 265 13.29 2.16 -12.82
C LEU A 265 14.29 1.54 -13.80
N LYS A 266 14.74 0.34 -13.48
CA LYS A 266 15.57 -0.53 -14.32
C LYS A 266 14.86 -1.83 -14.58
N LEU A 267 15.19 -2.49 -15.68
CA LEU A 267 14.80 -3.85 -15.98
C LEU A 267 16.01 -4.77 -15.84
N SER A 268 16.09 -5.49 -14.77
CA SER A 268 17.11 -6.51 -14.55
C SER A 268 16.73 -7.80 -15.27
N ILE A 269 17.65 -8.33 -16.07
CA ILE A 269 17.43 -9.55 -16.84
C ILE A 269 18.49 -10.58 -16.45
N ARG A 270 18.05 -11.80 -16.23
CA ARG A 270 18.94 -12.95 -15.98
C ARG A 270 18.50 -14.15 -16.82
N ALA A 271 19.38 -14.65 -17.65
CA ALA A 271 19.17 -15.90 -18.37
C ALA A 271 19.17 -17.10 -17.40
N ILE A 272 18.26 -18.05 -17.59
CA ILE A 272 18.17 -19.26 -16.75
C ILE A 272 19.27 -20.27 -17.12
N ASN A 273 19.74 -20.25 -18.38
CA ASN A 273 20.83 -21.11 -18.86
C ASN A 273 21.76 -20.35 -19.81
N SER A 274 22.86 -20.98 -20.20
CA SER A 274 23.89 -20.40 -21.06
C SER A 274 23.57 -20.38 -22.56
N LYS A 275 22.34 -20.75 -22.99
CA LYS A 275 21.95 -20.77 -24.39
C LYS A 275 21.66 -19.36 -24.94
N VAL A 276 21.42 -18.41 -24.07
CA VAL A 276 21.12 -17.02 -24.40
C VAL A 276 21.83 -16.08 -23.45
N VAL A 277 22.33 -14.97 -23.99
CA VAL A 277 22.85 -13.83 -23.25
C VAL A 277 21.91 -12.66 -23.46
N ALA A 278 21.57 -11.93 -22.40
CA ALA A 278 20.76 -10.73 -22.45
C ALA A 278 21.30 -9.70 -21.48
N SER A 279 21.26 -8.43 -21.85
CA SER A 279 21.68 -7.33 -20.99
C SER A 279 20.51 -6.68 -20.30
N SER A 280 20.69 -6.25 -19.05
CA SER A 280 19.70 -5.45 -18.33
C SER A 280 19.56 -4.07 -18.98
N VAL A 281 18.39 -3.43 -18.77
CA VAL A 281 18.11 -2.08 -19.30
C VAL A 281 18.05 -1.11 -18.15
N ASP A 282 18.95 -0.13 -18.17
CA ASP A 282 19.00 0.95 -17.19
C ASP A 282 18.20 2.17 -17.64
N LYS A 283 17.69 2.94 -16.68
CA LYS A 283 17.00 4.24 -16.91
C LYS A 283 15.76 4.11 -17.81
N ILE A 284 14.76 3.42 -17.32
CA ILE A 284 13.45 3.34 -17.96
C ILE A 284 12.54 4.33 -17.25
N LEU A 285 11.95 5.28 -17.99
CA LEU A 285 10.86 6.12 -17.54
C LEU A 285 9.55 5.51 -18.06
N LEU A 286 8.64 5.15 -17.18
CA LEU A 286 7.30 4.74 -17.53
C LEU A 286 6.33 5.85 -17.18
N GLU A 287 5.59 6.31 -18.18
CA GLU A 287 4.56 7.34 -18.01
C GLU A 287 3.38 6.81 -17.16
N PRO A 288 2.57 7.71 -16.58
CA PRO A 288 1.39 7.34 -15.82
C PRO A 288 0.41 6.50 -16.63
N ASN A 289 -0.23 5.52 -16.01
CA ASN A 289 -1.29 4.69 -16.61
C ASN A 289 -0.94 4.16 -18.01
N SER A 290 0.32 3.77 -18.23
CA SER A 290 0.85 3.44 -19.54
C SER A 290 1.36 1.99 -19.65
N LYS A 291 1.44 1.56 -20.92
CA LYS A 291 2.14 0.34 -21.33
C LYS A 291 3.21 0.73 -22.33
N GLN A 292 4.45 0.41 -22.06
CA GLN A 292 5.60 0.74 -22.90
C GLN A 292 6.37 -0.52 -23.28
N GLN A 293 6.79 -0.62 -24.52
CA GLN A 293 7.70 -1.66 -24.97
C GLN A 293 9.15 -1.18 -24.88
N VAL A 294 9.98 -2.02 -24.27
CA VAL A 294 11.44 -1.82 -24.20
C VAL A 294 12.08 -2.92 -25.03
N LEU A 295 12.94 -2.54 -25.99
CA LEU A 295 13.69 -3.47 -26.81
C LEU A 295 14.87 -4.04 -26.01
N LEU A 296 14.85 -5.35 -25.80
CA LEU A 296 15.87 -6.08 -25.07
C LEU A 296 16.80 -6.79 -26.05
N PRO A 297 18.05 -6.36 -26.22
CA PRO A 297 19.00 -7.05 -27.05
C PRO A 297 19.39 -8.39 -26.45
N ILE A 298 19.32 -9.45 -27.25
CA ILE A 298 19.72 -10.80 -26.88
C ILE A 298 20.69 -11.38 -27.91
N GLU A 299 21.55 -12.29 -27.44
CA GLU A 299 22.41 -13.11 -28.29
C GLU A 299 22.18 -14.59 -27.96
N VAL A 300 21.87 -15.36 -29.01
CA VAL A 300 21.60 -16.81 -28.90
C VAL A 300 22.88 -17.58 -29.17
N LEU A 301 23.32 -18.36 -28.20
CA LEU A 301 24.53 -19.18 -28.29
C LEU A 301 24.24 -20.64 -28.70
N ALA A 302 23.04 -21.14 -28.40
CA ALA A 302 22.65 -22.51 -28.74
C ALA A 302 21.13 -22.64 -28.92
N SER A 303 20.71 -23.54 -29.79
CA SER A 303 19.31 -23.88 -30.01
C SER A 303 18.69 -24.63 -28.84
N GLY A 304 17.35 -24.59 -28.72
CA GLY A 304 16.53 -25.29 -27.73
C GLY A 304 15.69 -24.35 -26.91
N GLU A 305 15.21 -24.83 -25.76
CA GLU A 305 14.40 -23.99 -24.85
C GLU A 305 15.28 -23.26 -23.84
N SER A 306 14.89 -22.03 -23.54
CA SER A 306 15.48 -21.17 -22.52
C SER A 306 14.41 -20.25 -21.91
N ALA A 307 14.76 -19.50 -20.89
CA ALA A 307 13.95 -18.41 -20.40
C ALA A 307 14.81 -17.29 -19.81
N LEU A 308 14.26 -16.09 -19.79
CA LEU A 308 14.83 -14.94 -19.11
C LEU A 308 13.97 -14.62 -17.88
N LEU A 309 14.60 -14.47 -16.73
CA LEU A 309 13.97 -13.93 -15.54
C LEU A 309 14.06 -12.40 -15.61
N ALA A 310 12.94 -11.75 -15.82
CA ALA A 310 12.80 -10.30 -15.88
C ALA A 310 12.28 -9.75 -14.55
N GLN A 311 13.00 -8.80 -13.96
CA GLN A 311 12.66 -8.18 -12.68
C GLN A 311 12.80 -6.66 -12.79
N LEU A 312 11.73 -5.92 -12.47
CA LEU A 312 11.85 -4.48 -12.26
C LEU A 312 12.63 -4.20 -10.97
N THR A 313 13.49 -3.20 -11.01
CA THR A 313 14.24 -2.72 -9.84
C THR A 313 14.19 -1.20 -9.76
N ASN A 314 14.35 -0.66 -8.55
CA ASN A 314 14.63 0.75 -8.40
C ASN A 314 16.07 1.09 -8.85
N LEU A 315 16.44 2.35 -8.76
CA LEU A 315 17.79 2.81 -9.16
C LEU A 315 18.91 2.20 -8.31
N ASP A 316 18.61 1.76 -7.08
CA ASP A 316 19.53 1.07 -6.16
C ASP A 316 19.57 -0.45 -6.37
N ASN A 317 18.99 -0.97 -7.46
CA ASN A 317 18.88 -2.39 -7.81
C ASN A 317 18.05 -3.23 -6.81
N ARG A 318 17.16 -2.59 -6.00
CA ARG A 318 16.23 -3.31 -5.14
C ARG A 318 15.03 -3.78 -5.97
N PRO A 319 14.60 -5.04 -5.86
CA PRO A 319 13.53 -5.61 -6.69
C PRO A 319 12.18 -4.99 -6.38
N ILE A 320 11.48 -4.51 -7.40
CA ILE A 320 10.13 -3.95 -7.37
C ILE A 320 9.16 -4.94 -8.02
N GLY A 321 7.99 -5.14 -7.41
CA GLY A 321 6.97 -6.04 -7.95
C GLY A 321 7.39 -7.52 -7.92
N TYR A 322 6.92 -8.28 -8.89
CA TYR A 322 7.19 -9.71 -9.00
C TYR A 322 8.06 -10.01 -10.22
N PRO A 323 9.02 -10.96 -10.11
CA PRO A 323 9.78 -11.43 -11.26
C PRO A 323 8.88 -12.18 -12.24
N VAL A 324 9.19 -12.09 -13.51
CA VAL A 324 8.45 -12.75 -14.59
C VAL A 324 9.38 -13.57 -15.46
N ASN A 325 8.99 -14.80 -15.76
CA ASN A 325 9.69 -15.64 -16.74
C ASN A 325 9.22 -15.29 -18.14
N ILE A 326 10.15 -14.95 -19.03
CA ILE A 326 9.98 -14.77 -20.45
C ILE A 326 10.49 -16.03 -21.14
N ASN A 327 9.61 -16.85 -21.67
CA ASN A 327 9.97 -18.12 -22.26
C ASN A 327 10.49 -17.94 -23.68
N LEU A 328 11.61 -18.58 -24.01
CA LEU A 328 12.27 -18.50 -25.30
C LEU A 328 12.37 -19.90 -25.94
N LYS A 329 11.92 -20.00 -27.19
CA LYS A 329 12.20 -21.14 -28.07
C LYS A 329 13.26 -20.70 -29.10
N LEU A 330 14.46 -21.25 -28.98
CA LEU A 330 15.64 -20.86 -29.77
C LEU A 330 15.80 -21.86 -30.94
N SER A 331 15.69 -21.38 -32.17
CA SER A 331 15.78 -22.20 -33.39
C SER A 331 16.84 -21.64 -34.34
N VAL A 332 18.00 -21.30 -33.79
CA VAL A 332 19.11 -20.72 -34.56
C VAL A 332 19.92 -21.82 -35.21
N ILE A 333 20.08 -21.76 -36.53
CA ILE A 333 20.99 -22.65 -37.24
C ILE A 333 22.42 -22.14 -37.00
N SER A 334 23.23 -22.98 -36.36
CA SER A 334 24.63 -22.65 -36.11
C SER A 334 25.34 -22.34 -37.44
N PRO A 335 26.08 -21.21 -37.55
CA PRO A 335 26.90 -20.91 -38.73
C PRO A 335 27.87 -22.08 -39.06
N VAL A 336 28.36 -22.82 -38.03
CA VAL A 336 29.21 -23.98 -38.20
C VAL A 336 28.48 -25.10 -38.95
N ALA A 337 27.19 -25.36 -38.64
CA ALA A 337 26.39 -26.37 -39.35
C ALA A 337 26.23 -25.99 -40.84
N THR A 338 26.04 -24.71 -41.13
CA THR A 338 25.95 -24.19 -42.51
C THR A 338 27.27 -24.38 -43.25
N TRP A 339 28.39 -24.08 -42.60
CA TRP A 339 29.73 -24.31 -43.19
C TRP A 339 30.04 -25.81 -43.45
N ILE A 340 29.69 -26.69 -42.53
CA ILE A 340 29.85 -28.13 -42.69
C ILE A 340 29.00 -28.68 -43.81
N THR A 341 27.72 -28.29 -43.88
CA THR A 341 26.81 -28.73 -44.97
C THR A 341 27.21 -28.19 -46.31
N SER A 342 27.59 -26.90 -46.40
CA SER A 342 28.07 -26.29 -47.62
C SER A 342 29.42 -26.92 -48.06
N GLY A 343 30.32 -27.13 -47.14
CA GLY A 343 31.61 -27.79 -47.44
C GLY A 343 31.43 -29.23 -47.90
N ALA A 344 30.54 -30.02 -47.25
CA ALA A 344 30.21 -31.37 -47.71
C ALA A 344 29.58 -31.37 -49.06
N ALA A 345 28.66 -30.43 -49.36
CA ALA A 345 28.04 -30.33 -50.67
C ALA A 345 29.08 -30.02 -51.79
N VAL A 346 30.02 -29.13 -51.55
CA VAL A 346 31.11 -28.81 -52.46
C VAL A 346 32.01 -30.02 -52.70
N LEU A 347 32.38 -30.74 -51.65
CA LEU A 347 33.16 -31.98 -51.77
C LEU A 347 32.46 -33.07 -52.57
N LEU A 348 31.18 -33.28 -52.34
CA LEU A 348 30.35 -34.23 -53.08
C LEU A 348 30.23 -33.82 -54.55
N PHE A 349 30.07 -32.54 -54.85
CA PHE A 349 30.02 -32.00 -56.19
C PHE A 349 31.36 -32.23 -56.96
N LEU A 350 32.48 -31.93 -56.30
CA LEU A 350 33.78 -32.19 -56.85
C LEU A 350 34.04 -33.71 -57.09
N ALA A 351 33.61 -34.55 -56.19
CA ALA A 351 33.72 -36.00 -56.35
C ALA A 351 32.86 -36.51 -57.52
N ALA A 352 31.66 -35.93 -57.73
CA ALA A 352 30.79 -36.27 -58.89
C ALA A 352 31.41 -35.82 -60.19
N ILE A 353 32.04 -34.65 -60.24
CA ILE A 353 32.77 -34.18 -61.47
C ILE A 353 33.91 -35.16 -61.79
N VAL A 354 34.76 -35.48 -60.77
CA VAL A 354 35.86 -36.44 -60.98
C VAL A 354 35.37 -37.78 -61.47
N GLN A 355 34.32 -38.29 -60.90
CA GLN A 355 33.72 -39.55 -61.32
C GLN A 355 33.16 -39.51 -62.75
N SER A 356 32.53 -38.38 -63.12
CA SER A 356 32.00 -38.16 -64.47
C SER A 356 33.15 -38.13 -65.49
N VAL A 357 34.21 -37.38 -65.20
CA VAL A 357 35.43 -37.31 -66.08
C VAL A 357 36.08 -38.70 -66.22
N ARG A 358 36.20 -39.47 -65.12
CA ARG A 358 36.72 -40.84 -65.16
C ARG A 358 35.84 -41.74 -66.04
N ARG A 359 34.54 -41.58 -65.98
CA ARG A 359 33.59 -42.42 -66.77
C ARG A 359 33.67 -42.10 -68.26
N VAL A 360 33.85 -40.83 -68.63
CA VAL A 360 34.06 -40.40 -70.03
C VAL A 360 35.39 -40.86 -70.58
N ARG A 361 36.48 -40.79 -69.79
CA ARG A 361 37.82 -41.29 -70.15
C ARG A 361 37.89 -42.79 -70.36
N ARG A 362 37.06 -43.60 -69.69
CA ARG A 362 37.00 -45.07 -69.87
C ARG A 362 36.13 -45.53 -71.06
N ARG A 363 35.46 -44.60 -71.73
CA ARG A 363 34.65 -44.90 -72.92
C ARG A 363 35.33 -44.52 -74.26
N LYS A 364 36.56 -43.96 -74.18
CA LYS A 364 37.51 -43.87 -75.28
C LYS A 364 38.57 -44.97 -75.11
#